data_efba9d12dab1ed7e46b55e86b50365ca
#
_entry.id   efba9d12dab1ed7e46b55e86b50365ca
#
_cell.length_a   1.000
_cell.length_b   1.000
_cell.length_c   1.000
_cell.angle_alpha   90.00
_cell.angle_beta   90.00
_cell.angle_gamma   90.00
#
_symmetry.space_group_name_H-M   'P 1'
#
loop_
_entity.id
_entity.type
_entity.pdbx_description
1 polymer ?
#
loop_
_entity_poly.entity_id
_entity_poly.type
_entity_poly.pdbx_seq_one_letter_code
_entity_poly.pdbx_strand_id
1 'polypeptide(L)'
;MDFAELEAVEGLRWPWHSWPPTPSAAEALVVPTAVLCTPLHPTAPDLLPILPYPPLRCASRSCAATLNPFSRVNHASARWSCSFCGATANPYPRHLSPDAIPAELFPTHSSVEYTLPPDPSEAGGGPPAIVFVIDAATDGDGLAALKAEVLRVVQGLPESVRVALVTFAASVWVHDLGFEGCARVVVFNGERELESDKIQQLLGVRHSRYSKLAALKATEMQRFLLPVSECEFSITSAIEDLTSMSACPRGHRPLRATGAAISTAIALLEGCCSSNSGGRIIVFTSGPTTVGPGLVVETDLGKAIRSHRDIFNGNVPLIEKAQDFYKKVAKRLTDNALVLDLLACSLDQVGAAELSNWLYRVNEFMWII
;
A
#
# COMPACT_ATOMS: atom_id res chain seq x y z
N MET A 1 34.33 0.93 14.15
CA MET A 1 33.15 0.68 13.31
C MET A 1 32.92 1.97 12.54
N ASP A 2 33.08 1.92 11.24
CA ASP A 2 32.76 3.07 10.39
C ASP A 2 31.25 3.09 10.13
N PHE A 3 30.57 4.16 10.55
CA PHE A 3 29.13 4.28 10.36
C PHE A 3 28.74 4.41 8.90
N ALA A 4 29.62 4.89 8.03
CA ALA A 4 29.38 4.96 6.59
C ALA A 4 29.44 3.57 5.95
N GLU A 5 30.35 2.70 6.40
CA GLU A 5 30.40 1.31 5.97
C GLU A 5 29.17 0.54 6.45
N LEU A 6 28.71 0.80 7.67
CA LEU A 6 27.50 0.18 8.21
C LEU A 6 26.25 0.58 7.43
N GLU A 7 26.13 1.86 7.06
CA GLU A 7 25.04 2.35 6.22
C GLU A 7 25.05 1.67 4.85
N ALA A 8 26.24 1.53 4.24
CA ALA A 8 26.38 0.90 2.93
C ALA A 8 26.02 -0.59 2.94
N VAL A 9 26.18 -1.28 4.08
CA VAL A 9 25.87 -2.70 4.22
C VAL A 9 24.42 -2.93 4.66
N GLU A 10 23.91 -2.16 5.62
CA GLU A 10 22.66 -2.44 6.31
C GLU A 10 21.52 -1.47 5.92
N GLY A 11 21.83 -0.37 5.22
CA GLY A 11 20.87 0.68 4.96
C GLY A 11 20.43 1.44 6.21
N LEU A 12 21.24 1.41 7.28
CA LEU A 12 20.96 2.08 8.54
C LEU A 12 21.90 3.25 8.73
N ARG A 13 21.39 4.47 8.69
CA ARG A 13 22.14 5.68 8.99
C ARG A 13 21.94 6.09 10.44
N TRP A 14 23.05 6.15 11.17
CA TRP A 14 23.11 6.59 12.55
C TRP A 14 23.52 8.06 12.59
N PRO A 15 22.62 9.01 12.89
CA PRO A 15 22.96 10.45 12.91
C PRO A 15 23.75 10.85 14.15
N TRP A 16 23.92 9.94 15.12
CA TRP A 16 24.60 10.18 16.37
C TRP A 16 25.79 9.24 16.55
N HIS A 17 26.96 9.79 16.87
CA HIS A 17 28.15 9.01 17.24
C HIS A 17 28.15 8.59 18.72
N SER A 18 27.35 9.25 19.53
CA SER A 18 27.18 8.95 20.96
C SER A 18 25.70 9.04 21.32
N TRP A 19 25.24 8.12 22.14
CA TRP A 19 23.85 8.10 22.60
C TRP A 19 23.75 8.65 24.01
N PRO A 20 22.68 9.38 24.36
CA PRO A 20 22.49 9.88 25.70
C PRO A 20 22.35 8.72 26.69
N PRO A 21 23.05 8.74 27.82
CA PRO A 21 23.07 7.63 28.77
C PRO A 21 21.79 7.50 29.61
N THR A 22 20.96 8.54 29.63
CA THR A 22 19.72 8.56 30.43
C THR A 22 18.56 9.14 29.62
N PRO A 23 17.30 8.78 29.95
CA PRO A 23 16.12 9.37 29.32
C PRO A 23 16.08 10.90 29.43
N SER A 24 16.43 11.48 30.58
CA SER A 24 16.46 12.93 30.78
C SER A 24 17.50 13.63 29.93
N ALA A 25 18.65 12.98 29.64
CA ALA A 25 19.64 13.49 28.71
C ALA A 25 19.13 13.43 27.28
N ALA A 26 18.33 12.40 26.91
CA ALA A 26 17.69 12.28 25.61
C ALA A 26 16.62 13.37 25.41
N GLU A 27 15.81 13.65 26.43
CA GLU A 27 14.79 14.71 26.39
C GLU A 27 15.38 16.12 26.26
N ALA A 28 16.60 16.32 26.75
CA ALA A 28 17.31 17.60 26.64
C ALA A 28 17.90 17.87 25.25
N LEU A 29 17.90 16.88 24.34
CA LEU A 29 18.41 17.06 22.99
C LEU A 29 17.42 17.85 22.13
N VAL A 30 17.95 18.81 21.37
CA VAL A 30 17.15 19.59 20.41
C VAL A 30 16.76 18.74 19.19
N VAL A 31 17.65 17.80 18.80
CA VAL A 31 17.41 16.87 17.69
C VAL A 31 17.04 15.50 18.28
N PRO A 32 15.94 14.88 17.81
CA PRO A 32 15.53 13.58 18.34
C PRO A 32 16.59 12.51 18.06
N THR A 33 16.74 11.58 19.02
CA THR A 33 17.51 10.35 18.80
C THR A 33 16.73 9.44 17.87
N ALA A 34 17.26 9.20 16.69
CA ALA A 34 16.58 8.44 15.64
C ALA A 34 17.61 7.65 14.81
N VAL A 35 17.13 6.68 14.06
CA VAL A 35 17.88 5.96 13.03
C VAL A 35 17.10 6.11 11.72
N LEU A 36 17.81 6.46 10.65
CA LEU A 36 17.25 6.47 9.29
C LEU A 36 17.45 5.08 8.71
N CYS A 37 16.33 4.42 8.38
CA CYS A 37 16.34 3.09 7.77
C CYS A 37 15.94 3.20 6.30
N THR A 38 16.72 2.60 5.41
CA THR A 38 16.35 2.39 4.00
C THR A 38 15.81 0.98 3.86
N PRO A 39 14.47 0.79 3.84
CA PRO A 39 13.89 -0.53 3.64
C PRO A 39 14.30 -1.08 2.27
N LEU A 40 14.45 -2.40 2.17
CA LEU A 40 14.86 -3.07 0.93
C LEU A 40 16.22 -2.55 0.38
N HIS A 41 17.11 -2.13 1.26
CA HIS A 41 18.47 -1.78 0.87
C HIS A 41 19.13 -2.96 0.15
N PRO A 42 19.71 -2.77 -1.06
CA PRO A 42 20.35 -3.86 -1.78
C PRO A 42 21.65 -4.25 -1.07
N THR A 43 21.59 -5.30 -0.27
CA THR A 43 22.76 -5.83 0.45
C THR A 43 23.31 -7.02 -0.31
N ALA A 44 24.63 -7.12 -0.43
CA ALA A 44 25.24 -8.32 -0.97
C ALA A 44 24.90 -9.54 -0.10
N PRO A 45 24.49 -10.69 -0.67
CA PRO A 45 24.01 -11.85 0.09
C PRO A 45 25.00 -12.36 1.16
N ASP A 46 26.27 -12.12 0.97
CA ASP A 46 27.34 -12.61 1.85
C ASP A 46 27.62 -11.68 3.05
N LEU A 47 26.99 -10.50 3.11
CA LEU A 47 27.29 -9.50 4.15
C LEU A 47 26.37 -9.56 5.36
N LEU A 48 25.15 -10.07 5.20
CA LEU A 48 24.21 -10.29 6.31
C LEU A 48 24.04 -11.78 6.60
N PRO A 49 24.01 -12.19 7.88
CA PRO A 49 23.71 -13.58 8.23
C PRO A 49 22.26 -13.90 7.91
N ILE A 50 22.04 -14.96 7.12
CA ILE A 50 20.73 -15.48 6.76
C ILE A 50 20.38 -16.63 7.70
N LEU A 51 19.26 -16.50 8.42
CA LEU A 51 18.77 -17.51 9.33
C LEU A 51 17.66 -18.34 8.65
N PRO A 52 17.78 -19.69 8.60
CA PRO A 52 16.86 -20.57 7.87
C PRO A 52 15.57 -20.90 8.66
N TYR A 53 15.10 -19.97 9.48
CA TYR A 53 13.89 -20.13 10.29
C TYR A 53 13.23 -18.76 10.52
N PRO A 54 11.93 -18.73 10.88
CA PRO A 54 11.23 -17.48 11.14
C PRO A 54 11.73 -16.82 12.44
N PRO A 55 11.60 -15.49 12.57
CA PRO A 55 12.04 -14.75 13.74
C PRO A 55 11.36 -15.24 15.02
N LEU A 56 12.14 -15.50 16.06
CA LEU A 56 11.65 -15.92 17.38
C LEU A 56 11.09 -14.70 18.12
N ARG A 57 9.77 -14.59 18.16
CA ARG A 57 9.09 -13.44 18.76
C ARG A 57 8.66 -13.69 20.20
N CYS A 58 8.66 -12.62 21.00
CA CYS A 58 8.13 -12.64 22.35
C CYS A 58 6.64 -13.04 22.36
N ALA A 59 6.27 -13.97 23.23
CA ALA A 59 4.91 -14.47 23.37
C ALA A 59 3.92 -13.42 23.90
N SER A 60 4.39 -12.33 24.50
CA SER A 60 3.55 -11.22 24.91
C SER A 60 3.05 -10.46 23.67
N ARG A 61 1.73 -10.48 23.43
CA ARG A 61 1.07 -9.85 22.28
C ARG A 61 1.33 -8.34 22.19
N SER A 62 1.49 -7.67 23.34
CA SER A 62 1.77 -6.22 23.38
C SER A 62 3.23 -5.88 23.07
N CYS A 63 4.13 -6.86 23.17
CA CYS A 63 5.57 -6.67 22.96
C CYS A 63 6.01 -7.17 21.57
N ALA A 64 5.78 -8.45 21.28
CA ALA A 64 6.16 -9.14 20.05
C ALA A 64 7.62 -8.91 19.57
N ALA A 65 8.51 -8.46 20.48
CA ALA A 65 9.91 -8.19 20.18
C ALA A 65 10.64 -9.46 19.76
N THR A 66 11.53 -9.35 18.80
CA THR A 66 12.34 -10.47 18.31
C THR A 66 13.50 -10.76 19.26
N LEU A 67 13.94 -12.03 19.32
CA LEU A 67 15.16 -12.45 20.00
C LEU A 67 16.33 -11.55 19.56
N ASN A 68 17.15 -11.11 20.50
CA ASN A 68 18.23 -10.15 20.24
C ASN A 68 19.40 -10.38 21.21
N PRO A 69 20.56 -9.73 21.04
CA PRO A 69 21.76 -9.96 21.87
C PRO A 69 21.56 -9.67 23.36
N PHE A 70 20.56 -8.88 23.74
CA PHE A 70 20.24 -8.56 25.13
C PHE A 70 19.27 -9.57 25.78
N SER A 71 18.74 -10.49 24.99
CA SER A 71 17.89 -11.58 25.46
C SER A 71 18.70 -12.63 26.22
N ARG A 72 18.13 -13.22 27.26
CA ARG A 72 18.77 -14.29 28.03
C ARG A 72 18.16 -15.64 27.65
N VAL A 73 18.97 -16.53 27.10
CA VAL A 73 18.56 -17.86 26.72
C VAL A 73 18.92 -18.86 27.82
N ASN A 74 17.94 -19.68 28.21
CA ASN A 74 18.14 -20.83 29.10
C ASN A 74 17.95 -22.11 28.28
N HIS A 75 19.04 -22.70 27.87
CA HIS A 75 19.05 -23.91 27.03
C HIS A 75 18.48 -25.13 27.77
N ALA A 76 18.68 -25.22 29.10
CA ALA A 76 18.16 -26.36 29.88
C ALA A 76 16.63 -26.40 29.91
N SER A 77 15.98 -25.23 30.01
CA SER A 77 14.52 -25.12 29.98
C SER A 77 13.95 -24.87 28.59
N ALA A 78 14.78 -24.72 27.56
CA ALA A 78 14.40 -24.34 26.21
C ALA A 78 13.50 -23.08 26.19
N ARG A 79 13.93 -22.04 26.91
CA ARG A 79 13.21 -20.76 27.05
C ARG A 79 14.15 -19.58 26.95
N TRP A 80 13.61 -18.43 26.55
CA TRP A 80 14.34 -17.18 26.58
C TRP A 80 13.54 -16.06 27.24
N SER A 81 14.25 -15.08 27.81
CA SER A 81 13.68 -13.90 28.46
C SER A 81 13.80 -12.70 27.55
N CYS A 82 12.69 -12.02 27.31
CA CYS A 82 12.65 -10.82 26.47
C CYS A 82 13.32 -9.63 27.19
N SER A 83 14.26 -8.97 26.52
CA SER A 83 14.95 -7.80 27.05
C SER A 83 14.07 -6.54 27.14
N PHE A 84 12.97 -6.47 26.40
CA PHE A 84 12.05 -5.33 26.39
C PHE A 84 10.97 -5.40 27.47
N CYS A 85 10.27 -6.52 27.60
CA CYS A 85 9.15 -6.64 28.53
C CYS A 85 9.39 -7.58 29.71
N GLY A 86 10.56 -8.24 29.78
CA GLY A 86 10.92 -9.16 30.86
C GLY A 86 10.19 -10.52 30.82
N ALA A 87 9.35 -10.79 29.83
CA ALA A 87 8.65 -12.07 29.71
C ALA A 87 9.65 -13.23 29.58
N THR A 88 9.54 -14.25 30.46
CA THR A 88 10.49 -15.37 30.57
C THR A 88 9.98 -16.68 29.97
N ALA A 89 8.74 -16.72 29.52
CA ALA A 89 8.09 -17.93 29.04
C ALA A 89 8.20 -18.16 27.52
N ASN A 90 9.07 -17.41 26.83
CA ASN A 90 9.20 -17.49 25.39
C ASN A 90 9.88 -18.84 25.01
N PRO A 91 9.32 -19.61 24.07
CA PRO A 91 9.91 -20.88 23.66
C PRO A 91 11.20 -20.65 22.89
N TYR A 92 12.24 -21.45 23.17
CA TYR A 92 13.48 -21.48 22.41
C TYR A 92 13.62 -22.83 21.71
N PRO A 93 13.81 -22.86 20.39
CA PRO A 93 13.89 -24.12 19.65
C PRO A 93 15.05 -24.98 20.10
N ARG A 94 14.81 -26.27 20.38
CA ARG A 94 15.83 -27.21 20.87
C ARG A 94 16.89 -27.56 19.81
N HIS A 95 16.63 -27.33 18.54
CA HIS A 95 17.61 -27.57 17.47
C HIS A 95 18.68 -26.47 17.40
N LEU A 96 18.47 -25.33 18.08
CA LEU A 96 19.50 -24.31 18.24
C LEU A 96 20.38 -24.69 19.45
N SER A 97 21.50 -25.34 19.14
CA SER A 97 22.44 -25.85 20.13
C SER A 97 23.14 -24.73 20.91
N PRO A 98 23.54 -24.97 22.17
CA PRO A 98 24.43 -24.07 22.89
C PRO A 98 25.77 -23.86 22.19
N ASP A 99 26.22 -24.84 21.40
CA ASP A 99 27.49 -24.79 20.67
C ASP A 99 27.41 -24.00 19.36
N ALA A 100 26.19 -23.74 18.86
CA ALA A 100 25.94 -22.98 17.66
C ALA A 100 25.00 -21.79 17.97
N ILE A 101 25.57 -20.76 18.59
CA ILE A 101 24.83 -19.54 18.94
C ILE A 101 24.33 -18.87 17.66
N PRO A 102 23.03 -18.62 17.51
CA PRO A 102 22.50 -17.99 16.31
C PRO A 102 22.90 -16.53 16.19
N ALA A 103 22.99 -16.04 14.95
CA ALA A 103 23.51 -14.71 14.64
C ALA A 103 22.77 -13.57 15.36
N GLU A 104 21.46 -13.72 15.59
CA GLU A 104 20.65 -12.73 16.31
C GLU A 104 21.05 -12.52 17.78
N LEU A 105 21.87 -13.39 18.35
CA LEU A 105 22.40 -13.24 19.72
C LEU A 105 23.79 -12.60 19.75
N PHE A 106 24.42 -12.33 18.61
CA PHE A 106 25.72 -11.67 18.56
C PHE A 106 25.54 -10.15 18.44
N PRO A 107 26.13 -9.35 19.36
CA PRO A 107 26.09 -7.89 19.26
C PRO A 107 26.77 -7.31 18.03
N THR A 108 27.60 -8.11 17.36
CA THR A 108 28.30 -7.70 16.13
C THR A 108 27.40 -7.70 14.89
N HIS A 109 26.24 -8.36 14.97
CA HIS A 109 25.24 -8.38 13.91
C HIS A 109 24.12 -7.42 14.28
N SER A 110 24.16 -6.20 13.79
CA SER A 110 23.11 -5.20 13.96
C SER A 110 21.88 -5.49 13.10
N SER A 111 22.06 -6.26 12.02
CA SER A 111 20.98 -6.73 11.16
C SER A 111 21.14 -8.22 10.84
N VAL A 112 20.02 -8.93 10.74
CA VAL A 112 19.96 -10.34 10.32
C VAL A 112 18.78 -10.51 9.36
N GLU A 113 18.91 -11.45 8.42
CA GLU A 113 17.86 -11.81 7.49
C GLU A 113 17.25 -13.16 7.89
N TYR A 114 15.93 -13.29 7.80
CA TYR A 114 15.24 -14.54 8.08
C TYR A 114 14.65 -15.11 6.80
N THR A 115 14.89 -16.38 6.54
CA THR A 115 14.17 -17.13 5.52
C THR A 115 12.84 -17.58 6.11
N LEU A 116 11.76 -16.91 5.69
CA LEU A 116 10.43 -17.36 6.08
C LEU A 116 10.13 -18.68 5.35
N PRO A 117 9.58 -19.70 6.06
CA PRO A 117 9.10 -20.89 5.38
C PRO A 117 8.04 -20.45 4.36
N PRO A 118 8.05 -21.02 3.13
CA PRO A 118 6.98 -20.77 2.20
C PRO A 118 5.66 -21.14 2.87
N ASP A 119 4.76 -20.19 3.04
CA ASP A 119 3.40 -20.47 3.49
C ASP A 119 2.79 -21.44 2.46
N PRO A 120 2.26 -22.60 2.85
CA PRO A 120 1.56 -23.49 1.93
C PRO A 120 0.42 -22.81 1.17
N SER A 121 -0.11 -21.70 1.71
CA SER A 121 -1.05 -20.82 1.03
C SER A 121 -0.34 -19.84 0.05
N GLU A 122 0.98 -19.63 0.18
CA GLU A 122 1.82 -18.83 -0.70
C GLU A 122 2.42 -19.58 -1.89
N ALA A 123 2.20 -20.91 -1.95
CA ALA A 123 2.60 -21.73 -3.11
C ALA A 123 1.78 -21.33 -4.36
N GLY A 124 1.80 -20.07 -4.72
CA GLY A 124 1.06 -19.46 -5.81
C GLY A 124 0.95 -17.95 -5.71
N GLY A 125 1.89 -17.29 -5.05
CA GLY A 125 2.01 -15.83 -5.18
C GLY A 125 2.10 -15.51 -6.68
N GLY A 126 0.98 -15.07 -7.27
CA GLY A 126 0.95 -14.67 -8.68
C GLY A 126 1.92 -13.50 -8.91
N PRO A 127 2.26 -13.19 -10.17
CA PRO A 127 3.08 -12.05 -10.48
C PRO A 127 2.51 -10.77 -9.85
N PRO A 128 3.36 -9.75 -9.54
CA PRO A 128 2.93 -8.50 -8.95
C PRO A 128 1.78 -7.87 -9.75
N ALA A 129 0.85 -7.23 -9.04
CA ALA A 129 -0.31 -6.58 -9.64
C ALA A 129 -0.27 -5.07 -9.35
N ILE A 130 -0.47 -4.24 -10.37
CA ILE A 130 -0.54 -2.79 -10.27
C ILE A 130 -1.85 -2.30 -10.88
N VAL A 131 -2.62 -1.50 -10.13
CA VAL A 131 -3.81 -0.82 -10.64
C VAL A 131 -3.53 0.67 -10.72
N PHE A 132 -3.56 1.21 -11.93
CA PHE A 132 -3.52 2.65 -12.16
C PHE A 132 -4.93 3.23 -12.02
N VAL A 133 -5.10 4.20 -11.12
CA VAL A 133 -6.37 4.89 -10.88
C VAL A 133 -6.21 6.35 -11.24
N ILE A 134 -6.80 6.79 -12.35
CA ILE A 134 -6.52 8.08 -12.98
C ILE A 134 -7.74 9.00 -12.89
N ASP A 135 -7.54 10.19 -12.33
CA ASP A 135 -8.52 11.28 -12.29
C ASP A 135 -8.71 11.89 -13.68
N ALA A 136 -9.79 11.56 -14.36
CA ALA A 136 -10.15 12.15 -15.63
C ALA A 136 -10.77 13.56 -15.49
N ALA A 137 -11.10 14.01 -14.26
CA ALA A 137 -11.54 15.38 -14.01
C ALA A 137 -10.37 16.38 -13.88
N THR A 138 -9.15 15.95 -14.22
CA THR A 138 -7.97 16.81 -14.39
C THR A 138 -8.13 17.67 -15.63
N ASP A 139 -7.58 18.90 -15.64
CA ASP A 139 -7.55 19.76 -16.82
C ASP A 139 -6.78 19.11 -17.98
N GLY A 140 -6.95 19.66 -19.20
CA GLY A 140 -6.40 19.05 -20.40
C GLY A 140 -4.88 18.96 -20.41
N ASP A 141 -4.19 19.99 -19.94
CA ASP A 141 -2.72 20.03 -19.93
C ASP A 141 -2.15 19.11 -18.87
N GLY A 142 -2.73 19.13 -17.67
CA GLY A 142 -2.38 18.22 -16.57
C GLY A 142 -2.63 16.75 -16.94
N LEU A 143 -3.75 16.45 -17.60
CA LEU A 143 -4.05 15.09 -18.05
C LEU A 143 -3.07 14.64 -19.13
N ALA A 144 -2.69 15.52 -20.06
CA ALA A 144 -1.72 15.19 -21.12
C ALA A 144 -0.34 14.86 -20.53
N ALA A 145 0.13 15.64 -19.55
CA ALA A 145 1.37 15.38 -18.84
C ALA A 145 1.31 14.05 -18.07
N LEU A 146 0.21 13.81 -17.36
CA LEU A 146 0.00 12.57 -16.61
C LEU A 146 0.00 11.34 -17.53
N LYS A 147 -0.70 11.40 -18.66
CA LYS A 147 -0.73 10.32 -19.67
C LYS A 147 0.69 9.95 -20.13
N ALA A 148 1.51 10.94 -20.46
CA ALA A 148 2.89 10.73 -20.91
C ALA A 148 3.73 9.99 -19.84
N GLU A 149 3.60 10.38 -18.55
CA GLU A 149 4.34 9.76 -17.47
C GLU A 149 3.83 8.34 -17.16
N VAL A 150 2.52 8.12 -17.15
CA VAL A 150 1.96 6.78 -16.92
C VAL A 150 2.36 5.82 -18.04
N LEU A 151 2.33 6.27 -19.31
CA LEU A 151 2.80 5.47 -20.44
C LEU A 151 4.29 5.11 -20.31
N ARG A 152 5.12 6.06 -19.89
CA ARG A 152 6.55 5.80 -19.63
C ARG A 152 6.75 4.76 -18.52
N VAL A 153 5.94 4.82 -17.47
CA VAL A 153 5.98 3.82 -16.38
C VAL A 153 5.56 2.45 -16.90
N VAL A 154 4.44 2.35 -17.62
CA VAL A 154 3.94 1.08 -18.18
C VAL A 154 4.98 0.42 -19.08
N GLN A 155 5.62 1.20 -19.97
CA GLN A 155 6.68 0.70 -20.86
C GLN A 155 7.94 0.24 -20.13
N GLY A 156 8.19 0.75 -18.92
CA GLY A 156 9.32 0.35 -18.06
C GLY A 156 9.03 -0.84 -17.15
N LEU A 157 7.79 -1.32 -17.08
CA LEU A 157 7.43 -2.45 -16.24
C LEU A 157 7.92 -3.78 -16.84
N PRO A 158 8.34 -4.76 -16.00
CA PRO A 158 8.59 -6.12 -16.45
C PRO A 158 7.34 -6.74 -17.09
N GLU A 159 7.52 -7.53 -18.14
CA GLU A 159 6.46 -8.16 -18.93
C GLU A 159 5.49 -9.02 -18.09
N SER A 160 5.97 -9.62 -17.01
CA SER A 160 5.18 -10.46 -16.11
C SER A 160 4.30 -9.71 -15.12
N VAL A 161 4.51 -8.40 -14.94
CA VAL A 161 3.70 -7.57 -14.04
C VAL A 161 2.29 -7.45 -14.59
N ARG A 162 1.30 -7.75 -13.75
CA ARG A 162 -0.11 -7.61 -14.11
C ARG A 162 -0.55 -6.16 -13.90
N VAL A 163 -1.23 -5.61 -14.88
CA VAL A 163 -1.71 -4.22 -14.84
C VAL A 163 -3.21 -4.14 -15.05
N ALA A 164 -3.81 -3.14 -14.42
CA ALA A 164 -5.21 -2.77 -14.62
C ALA A 164 -5.32 -1.25 -14.70
N LEU A 165 -6.33 -0.76 -15.40
CA LEU A 165 -6.63 0.66 -15.55
C LEU A 165 -8.04 0.95 -15.05
N VAL A 166 -8.14 1.87 -14.10
CA VAL A 166 -9.39 2.46 -13.60
C VAL A 166 -9.30 3.97 -13.81
N THR A 167 -10.32 4.56 -14.41
CA THR A 167 -10.40 6.01 -14.54
C THR A 167 -11.64 6.54 -13.84
N PHE A 168 -11.65 7.78 -13.40
CA PHE A 168 -12.79 8.32 -12.69
C PHE A 168 -12.99 9.82 -12.89
N ALA A 169 -14.23 10.23 -12.81
CA ALA A 169 -14.72 11.59 -12.64
C ALA A 169 -16.02 11.50 -11.81
N ALA A 170 -17.18 11.84 -12.34
CA ALA A 170 -18.49 11.61 -11.71
C ALA A 170 -18.83 10.11 -11.58
N SER A 171 -18.32 9.30 -12.47
CA SER A 171 -18.44 7.84 -12.51
C SER A 171 -17.06 7.20 -12.45
N VAL A 172 -17.02 5.89 -12.27
CA VAL A 172 -15.78 5.11 -12.27
C VAL A 172 -15.81 4.14 -13.44
N TRP A 173 -14.76 4.11 -14.25
CA TRP A 173 -14.61 3.25 -15.42
C TRP A 173 -13.50 2.24 -15.19
N VAL A 174 -13.81 0.95 -15.27
CA VAL A 174 -12.84 -0.15 -15.24
C VAL A 174 -12.62 -0.61 -16.68
N HIS A 175 -11.38 -0.47 -17.17
CA HIS A 175 -11.04 -0.78 -18.55
C HIS A 175 -10.82 -2.27 -18.76
N ASP A 176 -11.46 -2.83 -19.78
CA ASP A 176 -11.33 -4.23 -20.19
C ASP A 176 -10.15 -4.36 -21.15
N LEU A 177 -8.99 -4.68 -20.59
CA LEU A 177 -7.74 -4.75 -21.33
C LEU A 177 -7.59 -6.02 -22.19
N GLY A 178 -8.40 -7.05 -21.91
CA GLY A 178 -8.38 -8.33 -22.62
C GLY A 178 -9.36 -8.41 -23.79
N PHE A 179 -10.01 -7.30 -24.17
CA PHE A 179 -10.93 -7.27 -25.29
C PHE A 179 -10.28 -6.67 -26.54
N GLU A 180 -10.07 -7.49 -27.57
CA GLU A 180 -9.28 -7.11 -28.76
C GLU A 180 -10.08 -6.29 -29.81
N GLY A 181 -11.39 -6.18 -29.68
CA GLY A 181 -12.22 -5.59 -30.76
C GLY A 181 -12.29 -4.07 -30.74
N CYS A 182 -12.41 -3.46 -29.59
CA CYS A 182 -12.52 -2.01 -29.38
C CYS A 182 -12.31 -1.67 -27.91
N ALA A 183 -12.09 -0.41 -27.58
CA ALA A 183 -12.02 0.05 -26.20
C ALA A 183 -13.34 -0.28 -25.48
N ARG A 184 -13.26 -1.04 -24.40
CA ARG A 184 -14.39 -1.49 -23.60
C ARG A 184 -14.19 -1.14 -22.14
N VAL A 185 -15.24 -0.65 -21.51
CA VAL A 185 -15.23 -0.27 -20.08
C VAL A 185 -16.47 -0.77 -19.37
N VAL A 186 -16.33 -1.09 -18.09
CA VAL A 186 -17.45 -1.28 -17.17
C VAL A 186 -17.58 -0.02 -16.32
N VAL A 187 -18.78 0.56 -16.29
CA VAL A 187 -19.03 1.84 -15.62
C VAL A 187 -19.79 1.61 -14.32
N PHE A 188 -19.25 2.21 -13.25
CA PHE A 188 -19.88 2.23 -11.93
C PHE A 188 -20.30 3.65 -11.57
N ASN A 189 -21.42 3.76 -10.82
CA ASN A 189 -21.87 5.03 -10.29
C ASN A 189 -20.90 5.51 -9.19
N GLY A 190 -20.38 6.74 -9.33
CA GLY A 190 -19.46 7.33 -8.37
C GLY A 190 -20.11 7.88 -7.09
N GLU A 191 -21.43 8.10 -7.10
CA GLU A 191 -22.16 8.68 -5.96
C GLU A 191 -22.36 7.69 -4.80
N ARG A 192 -22.30 6.38 -5.09
CA ARG A 192 -22.65 5.34 -4.11
C ARG A 192 -21.47 4.43 -3.84
N GLU A 193 -21.30 4.09 -2.58
CA GLU A 193 -20.42 2.98 -2.20
C GLU A 193 -21.08 1.66 -2.64
N LEU A 194 -20.37 0.91 -3.48
CA LEU A 194 -20.76 -0.45 -3.86
C LEU A 194 -19.97 -1.45 -3.04
N GLU A 195 -20.64 -2.50 -2.59
CA GLU A 195 -19.98 -3.62 -1.93
C GLU A 195 -19.04 -4.36 -2.90
N SER A 196 -17.90 -4.84 -2.39
CA SER A 196 -16.90 -5.58 -3.17
C SER A 196 -17.52 -6.74 -3.96
N ASP A 197 -18.38 -7.52 -3.32
CA ASP A 197 -19.09 -8.66 -3.93
C ASP A 197 -19.89 -8.24 -5.17
N LYS A 198 -20.53 -7.08 -5.10
CA LYS A 198 -21.32 -6.55 -6.22
C LYS A 198 -20.44 -6.08 -7.37
N ILE A 199 -19.34 -5.39 -7.07
CA ILE A 199 -18.36 -4.96 -8.07
C ILE A 199 -17.77 -6.19 -8.76
N GLN A 200 -17.31 -7.17 -8.00
CA GLN A 200 -16.75 -8.41 -8.51
C GLN A 200 -17.76 -9.20 -9.37
N GLN A 201 -19.02 -9.24 -8.97
CA GLN A 201 -20.09 -9.87 -9.76
C GLN A 201 -20.29 -9.16 -11.11
N LEU A 202 -20.29 -7.82 -11.12
CA LEU A 202 -20.48 -7.01 -12.34
C LEU A 202 -19.26 -7.10 -13.27
N LEU A 203 -18.07 -7.22 -12.72
CA LEU A 203 -16.83 -7.47 -13.48
C LEU A 203 -16.68 -8.93 -13.93
N GLY A 204 -17.46 -9.85 -13.34
CA GLY A 204 -17.35 -11.29 -13.62
C GLY A 204 -16.09 -11.93 -13.00
N VAL A 205 -15.44 -11.28 -12.01
CA VAL A 205 -14.19 -11.75 -11.38
C VAL A 205 -14.40 -12.56 -10.10
N ARG A 206 -15.64 -12.82 -9.69
CA ARG A 206 -15.95 -13.57 -8.47
C ARG A 206 -15.65 -15.06 -8.63
N HIS A 207 -14.77 -15.59 -7.82
CA HIS A 207 -14.54 -17.02 -7.71
C HIS A 207 -15.76 -17.71 -7.04
N SER A 208 -16.56 -18.43 -7.83
CA SER A 208 -17.52 -19.37 -7.26
C SER A 208 -16.76 -20.58 -6.70
N ARG A 209 -16.62 -20.66 -5.38
CA ARG A 209 -15.97 -21.80 -4.67
C ARG A 209 -16.62 -23.17 -4.94
N TYR A 210 -17.76 -23.22 -5.68
CA TYR A 210 -18.59 -24.40 -5.86
C TYR A 210 -18.74 -24.89 -7.31
N SER A 211 -18.06 -24.29 -8.30
CA SER A 211 -18.25 -24.67 -9.70
C SER A 211 -17.01 -25.36 -10.30
N LYS A 212 -17.18 -26.63 -10.72
CA LYS A 212 -16.20 -27.37 -11.56
C LYS A 212 -16.01 -26.74 -12.95
N LEU A 213 -16.87 -25.76 -13.34
CA LEU A 213 -16.72 -24.92 -14.54
C LEU A 213 -15.71 -23.77 -14.34
N ALA A 214 -15.11 -23.64 -13.15
CA ALA A 214 -14.22 -22.54 -12.80
C ALA A 214 -12.95 -22.48 -13.66
N ALA A 215 -12.47 -23.61 -14.14
CA ALA A 215 -11.24 -23.66 -14.95
C ALA A 215 -11.39 -23.03 -16.35
N LEU A 216 -12.58 -23.18 -16.97
CA LEU A 216 -12.88 -22.57 -18.29
C LEU A 216 -13.21 -21.07 -18.18
N LYS A 217 -13.77 -20.64 -17.05
CA LYS A 217 -14.08 -19.21 -16.78
C LYS A 217 -12.89 -18.43 -16.22
N ALA A 218 -11.84 -19.08 -15.76
CA ALA A 218 -10.65 -18.41 -15.21
C ALA A 218 -9.95 -17.51 -16.26
N THR A 219 -10.03 -17.87 -17.52
CA THR A 219 -9.44 -17.08 -18.63
C THR A 219 -10.28 -15.82 -18.94
N GLU A 220 -11.61 -15.91 -18.82
CA GLU A 220 -12.48 -14.72 -18.98
C GLU A 220 -12.42 -13.76 -17.78
N MET A 221 -12.05 -14.26 -16.60
CA MET A 221 -12.00 -13.51 -15.36
C MET A 221 -10.80 -12.55 -15.24
N GLN A 222 -9.74 -12.76 -16.00
CA GLN A 222 -8.48 -12.00 -15.87
C GLN A 222 -8.40 -10.78 -16.78
N ARG A 223 -9.33 -10.56 -17.71
CA ARG A 223 -9.27 -9.52 -18.74
C ARG A 223 -9.15 -8.06 -18.23
N PHE A 224 -9.42 -7.82 -16.96
CA PHE A 224 -9.24 -6.51 -16.33
C PHE A 224 -7.89 -6.35 -15.64
N LEU A 225 -7.17 -7.46 -15.41
CA LEU A 225 -5.86 -7.48 -14.76
C LEU A 225 -4.97 -8.49 -15.50
N LEU A 226 -4.20 -8.01 -16.46
CA LEU A 226 -3.41 -8.82 -17.37
C LEU A 226 -1.91 -8.53 -17.24
N PRO A 227 -1.02 -9.49 -17.55
CA PRO A 227 0.39 -9.21 -17.74
C PRO A 227 0.61 -8.13 -18.79
N VAL A 228 1.63 -7.28 -18.60
CA VAL A 228 1.98 -6.22 -19.57
C VAL A 228 2.19 -6.82 -20.94
N SER A 229 2.88 -7.97 -21.06
CA SER A 229 3.09 -8.69 -22.31
C SER A 229 1.81 -9.01 -23.10
N GLU A 230 0.66 -9.14 -22.43
CA GLU A 230 -0.62 -9.49 -23.06
C GLU A 230 -1.50 -8.26 -23.34
N CYS A 231 -1.26 -7.12 -22.67
CA CYS A 231 -2.15 -5.96 -22.75
C CYS A 231 -1.45 -4.63 -23.03
N GLU A 232 -0.16 -4.61 -23.37
CA GLU A 232 0.60 -3.38 -23.62
C GLU A 232 -0.09 -2.46 -24.63
N PHE A 233 -0.56 -3.01 -25.75
CA PHE A 233 -1.27 -2.24 -26.77
C PHE A 233 -2.61 -1.70 -26.23
N SER A 234 -3.40 -2.55 -25.54
CA SER A 234 -4.72 -2.16 -25.04
C SER A 234 -4.65 -1.10 -23.97
N ILE A 235 -3.71 -1.21 -23.01
CA ILE A 235 -3.53 -0.22 -21.95
C ILE A 235 -2.99 1.10 -22.51
N THR A 236 -2.03 1.04 -23.44
CA THR A 236 -1.48 2.22 -24.12
C THR A 236 -2.57 2.98 -24.84
N SER A 237 -3.35 2.30 -25.70
CA SER A 237 -4.47 2.91 -26.43
C SER A 237 -5.51 3.48 -25.46
N ALA A 238 -5.86 2.75 -24.38
CA ALA A 238 -6.82 3.23 -23.40
C ALA A 238 -6.35 4.50 -22.67
N ILE A 239 -5.05 4.62 -22.38
CA ILE A 239 -4.48 5.83 -21.76
C ILE A 239 -4.42 6.98 -22.79
N GLU A 240 -4.03 6.72 -24.02
CA GLU A 240 -3.98 7.73 -25.09
C GLU A 240 -5.36 8.32 -25.41
N ASP A 241 -6.40 7.50 -25.35
CA ASP A 241 -7.79 7.89 -25.62
C ASP A 241 -8.46 8.66 -24.47
N LEU A 242 -7.82 8.75 -23.28
CA LEU A 242 -8.40 9.50 -22.17
C LEU A 242 -8.57 10.98 -22.53
N THR A 243 -9.75 11.49 -22.27
CA THR A 243 -10.11 12.90 -22.44
C THR A 243 -10.44 13.54 -21.11
N SER A 244 -10.13 14.82 -20.96
CA SER A 244 -10.46 15.57 -19.74
C SER A 244 -11.98 15.69 -19.57
N MET A 245 -12.43 15.34 -18.37
CA MET A 245 -13.82 15.49 -17.89
C MET A 245 -13.92 16.58 -16.84
N SER A 246 -13.05 17.58 -16.89
CA SER A 246 -13.01 18.70 -15.94
C SER A 246 -14.13 19.72 -16.15
N ALA A 247 -14.89 19.61 -17.24
CA ALA A 247 -15.97 20.55 -17.54
C ALA A 247 -17.06 20.53 -16.44
N CYS A 248 -17.30 21.69 -15.85
CA CYS A 248 -18.31 21.88 -14.82
C CYS A 248 -19.02 23.23 -15.00
N PRO A 249 -20.23 23.41 -14.44
CA PRO A 249 -20.91 24.71 -14.44
C PRO A 249 -20.07 25.79 -13.77
N ARG A 250 -20.23 27.05 -14.19
CA ARG A 250 -19.56 28.19 -13.54
C ARG A 250 -19.89 28.21 -12.05
N GLY A 251 -18.90 28.44 -11.21
CA GLY A 251 -19.04 28.44 -9.77
C GLY A 251 -19.09 27.07 -9.11
N HIS A 252 -18.79 26.00 -9.86
CA HIS A 252 -18.72 24.63 -9.35
C HIS A 252 -17.33 24.00 -9.58
N ARG A 253 -16.99 23.04 -8.72
CA ARG A 253 -15.84 22.14 -8.89
C ARG A 253 -16.22 20.97 -9.80
N PRO A 254 -15.27 20.40 -10.52
CA PRO A 254 -15.47 19.14 -11.22
C PRO A 254 -15.92 18.02 -10.27
N LEU A 255 -16.72 17.10 -10.79
CA LEU A 255 -17.16 15.90 -10.06
C LEU A 255 -16.02 14.90 -9.98
N ARG A 256 -15.61 14.54 -8.75
CA ARG A 256 -14.55 13.54 -8.46
C ARG A 256 -15.04 12.52 -7.48
N ALA A 257 -15.18 11.28 -7.93
CA ALA A 257 -15.60 10.13 -7.14
C ALA A 257 -14.38 9.29 -6.67
N THR A 258 -13.35 9.94 -6.10
CA THR A 258 -12.08 9.31 -5.73
C THR A 258 -12.27 8.10 -4.81
N GLY A 259 -13.11 8.22 -3.78
CA GLY A 259 -13.35 7.12 -2.86
C GLY A 259 -14.02 5.91 -3.53
N ALA A 260 -14.96 6.13 -4.46
CA ALA A 260 -15.58 5.06 -5.21
C ALA A 260 -14.56 4.37 -6.14
N ALA A 261 -13.65 5.13 -6.76
CA ALA A 261 -12.59 4.60 -7.62
C ALA A 261 -11.61 3.73 -6.82
N ILE A 262 -11.16 4.20 -5.66
CA ILE A 262 -10.30 3.42 -4.75
C ILE A 262 -11.00 2.12 -4.33
N SER A 263 -12.26 2.20 -3.88
CA SER A 263 -13.04 1.03 -3.46
C SER A 263 -13.22 0.01 -4.60
N THR A 264 -13.39 0.49 -5.84
CA THR A 264 -13.52 -0.35 -7.04
C THR A 264 -12.18 -1.03 -7.38
N ALA A 265 -11.07 -0.31 -7.31
CA ALA A 265 -9.72 -0.87 -7.55
C ALA A 265 -9.37 -1.96 -6.52
N ILE A 266 -9.70 -1.74 -5.24
CA ILE A 266 -9.53 -2.75 -4.19
C ILE A 266 -10.40 -3.98 -4.49
N ALA A 267 -11.68 -3.79 -4.83
CA ALA A 267 -12.58 -4.90 -5.14
C ALA A 267 -12.12 -5.73 -6.36
N LEU A 268 -11.49 -5.09 -7.35
CA LEU A 268 -10.88 -5.76 -8.48
C LEU A 268 -9.73 -6.67 -8.03
N LEU A 269 -8.80 -6.15 -7.22
CA LEU A 269 -7.68 -6.93 -6.71
C LEU A 269 -8.13 -8.05 -5.77
N GLU A 270 -9.10 -7.80 -4.88
CA GLU A 270 -9.72 -8.82 -4.03
C GLU A 270 -10.33 -9.99 -4.85
N GLY A 271 -10.83 -9.70 -6.06
CA GLY A 271 -11.41 -10.72 -6.95
C GLY A 271 -10.37 -11.44 -7.82
N CYS A 272 -9.27 -10.78 -8.19
CA CYS A 272 -8.28 -11.30 -9.14
C CYS A 272 -7.01 -11.85 -8.50
N CYS A 273 -6.72 -11.48 -7.25
CA CYS A 273 -5.51 -11.87 -6.53
C CYS A 273 -5.86 -12.81 -5.38
N SER A 274 -4.94 -13.70 -5.03
CA SER A 274 -5.01 -14.41 -3.75
C SER A 274 -4.66 -13.45 -2.61
N SER A 275 -5.22 -13.67 -1.43
CA SER A 275 -5.06 -12.78 -0.26
C SER A 275 -3.59 -12.49 0.11
N ASN A 276 -2.66 -13.35 -0.32
CA ASN A 276 -1.24 -13.25 0.00
C ASN A 276 -0.36 -12.80 -1.18
N SER A 277 -0.92 -12.64 -2.40
CA SER A 277 -0.11 -12.21 -3.55
C SER A 277 0.21 -10.72 -3.54
N GLY A 278 -0.50 -9.96 -2.70
CA GLY A 278 -0.35 -8.52 -2.64
C GLY A 278 -0.75 -7.80 -3.92
N GLY A 279 -0.70 -6.48 -3.89
CA GLY A 279 -0.96 -5.64 -5.06
C GLY A 279 -0.74 -4.19 -4.72
N ARG A 280 -0.53 -3.35 -5.74
CA ARG A 280 -0.31 -1.93 -5.59
C ARG A 280 -1.37 -1.14 -6.36
N ILE A 281 -1.95 -0.16 -5.70
CA ILE A 281 -2.92 0.76 -6.29
C ILE A 281 -2.27 2.13 -6.32
N ILE A 282 -2.10 2.71 -7.50
CA ILE A 282 -1.50 4.03 -7.68
C ILE A 282 -2.60 4.99 -8.11
N VAL A 283 -2.98 5.90 -7.22
CA VAL A 283 -4.05 6.88 -7.44
C VAL A 283 -3.46 8.22 -7.81
N PHE A 284 -3.83 8.73 -8.96
CA PHE A 284 -3.51 10.08 -9.40
C PHE A 284 -4.76 10.94 -9.25
N THR A 285 -4.68 12.01 -8.49
CA THR A 285 -5.79 12.94 -8.29
C THR A 285 -5.35 14.39 -8.39
N SER A 286 -6.17 15.22 -9.00
CA SER A 286 -5.92 16.66 -9.21
C SER A 286 -6.78 17.56 -8.31
N GLY A 287 -7.50 16.98 -7.36
CA GLY A 287 -8.32 17.77 -6.44
C GLY A 287 -9.09 16.92 -5.43
N PRO A 288 -9.89 17.56 -4.58
CA PRO A 288 -10.63 16.89 -3.53
C PRO A 288 -11.77 16.03 -4.08
N THR A 289 -12.17 15.01 -3.33
CA THR A 289 -13.40 14.27 -3.58
C THR A 289 -14.61 15.16 -3.43
N THR A 290 -15.40 15.31 -4.50
CA THR A 290 -16.58 16.19 -4.54
C THR A 290 -17.90 15.43 -4.65
N VAL A 291 -17.85 14.11 -4.84
CA VAL A 291 -19.03 13.25 -4.95
C VAL A 291 -18.74 11.85 -4.41
N GLY A 292 -19.75 11.24 -3.81
CA GLY A 292 -19.72 9.84 -3.35
C GLY A 292 -18.99 9.61 -2.02
N PRO A 293 -18.55 8.37 -1.77
CA PRO A 293 -17.89 8.01 -0.52
C PRO A 293 -16.54 8.73 -0.37
N GLY A 294 -16.20 9.10 0.85
CA GLY A 294 -15.00 9.90 1.13
C GLY A 294 -15.11 11.37 0.73
N LEU A 295 -16.32 11.91 0.61
CA LEU A 295 -16.60 13.29 0.26
C LEU A 295 -15.84 14.28 1.17
N VAL A 296 -15.04 15.17 0.56
CA VAL A 296 -14.24 16.19 1.23
C VAL A 296 -14.93 17.57 1.22
N VAL A 297 -15.50 17.93 0.08
CA VAL A 297 -16.15 19.21 -0.12
C VAL A 297 -17.26 19.09 -1.17
N GLU A 298 -18.29 19.92 -1.05
CA GLU A 298 -19.35 20.03 -2.04
C GLU A 298 -18.85 20.68 -3.34
N THR A 299 -19.59 20.50 -4.42
CA THR A 299 -19.23 21.04 -5.74
C THR A 299 -19.26 22.56 -5.80
N ASP A 300 -20.11 23.22 -5.02
CA ASP A 300 -20.22 24.69 -4.98
C ASP A 300 -18.91 25.34 -4.51
N LEU A 301 -18.32 26.20 -5.35
CA LEU A 301 -17.10 26.95 -5.02
C LEU A 301 -17.30 27.95 -3.87
N GLY A 302 -18.53 28.37 -3.59
CA GLY A 302 -18.86 29.15 -2.42
C GLY A 302 -18.67 28.44 -1.09
N LYS A 303 -18.61 27.09 -1.14
CA LYS A 303 -18.27 26.23 -0.01
C LYS A 303 -16.76 26.04 0.04
N ALA A 304 -16.11 26.67 1.01
CA ALA A 304 -14.67 26.50 1.20
C ALA A 304 -14.32 25.08 1.65
N ILE A 305 -13.17 24.57 1.21
CA ILE A 305 -12.56 23.40 1.81
C ILE A 305 -12.17 23.78 3.25
N ARG A 306 -12.42 22.90 4.21
CA ARG A 306 -12.11 23.15 5.62
C ARG A 306 -10.64 23.54 5.82
N SER A 307 -10.37 24.47 6.73
CA SER A 307 -9.04 24.86 7.15
C SER A 307 -8.51 23.94 8.27
N HIS A 308 -7.19 23.99 8.55
CA HIS A 308 -6.62 23.34 9.73
C HIS A 308 -7.24 23.82 11.03
N ARG A 309 -7.65 25.10 11.10
CA ARG A 309 -8.33 25.68 12.26
C ARG A 309 -9.72 25.07 12.45
N ASP A 310 -10.45 24.81 11.37
CA ASP A 310 -11.75 24.14 11.42
C ASP A 310 -11.63 22.73 11.94
N ILE A 311 -10.59 21.99 11.51
CA ILE A 311 -10.26 20.65 12.01
C ILE A 311 -9.95 20.70 13.52
N PHE A 312 -9.11 21.65 13.93
CA PHE A 312 -8.74 21.81 15.34
C PHE A 312 -9.94 22.15 16.22
N ASN A 313 -10.88 22.97 15.72
CA ASN A 313 -12.08 23.36 16.44
C ASN A 313 -13.23 22.34 16.36
N GLY A 314 -13.07 21.22 15.64
CA GLY A 314 -14.12 20.21 15.45
C GLY A 314 -15.29 20.65 14.56
N ASN A 315 -15.14 21.74 13.80
CA ASN A 315 -16.19 22.28 12.94
C ASN A 315 -16.08 21.75 11.50
N VAL A 316 -16.16 20.41 11.37
CA VAL A 316 -15.87 19.69 10.11
C VAL A 316 -16.85 18.55 9.86
N PRO A 317 -18.10 18.83 9.52
CA PRO A 317 -19.18 17.83 9.46
C PRO A 317 -18.94 16.72 8.42
N LEU A 318 -18.11 16.94 7.40
CA LEU A 318 -17.82 15.94 6.37
C LEU A 318 -16.62 15.04 6.74
N ILE A 319 -15.68 15.53 7.56
CA ILE A 319 -14.43 14.83 7.83
C ILE A 319 -14.65 13.49 8.55
N GLU A 320 -15.57 13.45 9.51
CA GLU A 320 -15.87 12.22 10.26
C GLU A 320 -16.39 11.11 9.34
N LYS A 321 -17.31 11.45 8.45
CA LYS A 321 -17.87 10.50 7.47
C LYS A 321 -16.82 10.02 6.48
N ALA A 322 -15.96 10.92 6.01
CA ALA A 322 -14.86 10.59 5.10
C ALA A 322 -13.83 9.70 5.81
N GLN A 323 -13.45 10.03 7.03
CA GLN A 323 -12.53 9.22 7.83
C GLN A 323 -13.09 7.83 8.15
N ASP A 324 -14.38 7.70 8.47
CA ASP A 324 -15.01 6.39 8.70
C ASP A 324 -15.01 5.52 7.42
N PHE A 325 -15.19 6.14 6.26
CA PHE A 325 -15.06 5.46 4.98
C PHE A 325 -13.61 5.00 4.75
N TYR A 326 -12.63 5.89 4.86
CA TYR A 326 -11.21 5.54 4.63
C TYR A 326 -10.66 4.56 5.66
N LYS A 327 -11.21 4.53 6.88
CA LYS A 327 -10.91 3.48 7.87
C LYS A 327 -11.31 2.08 7.37
N LYS A 328 -12.47 1.96 6.72
CA LYS A 328 -12.89 0.69 6.13
C LYS A 328 -12.00 0.32 4.93
N VAL A 329 -11.63 1.32 4.11
CA VAL A 329 -10.68 1.15 3.00
C VAL A 329 -9.33 0.64 3.50
N ALA A 330 -8.75 1.28 4.51
CA ALA A 330 -7.47 0.88 5.11
C ALA A 330 -7.51 -0.56 5.67
N LYS A 331 -8.63 -0.94 6.31
CA LYS A 331 -8.81 -2.32 6.76
C LYS A 331 -8.80 -3.31 5.60
N ARG A 332 -9.51 -3.02 4.51
CA ARG A 332 -9.54 -3.89 3.32
C ARG A 332 -8.15 -4.03 2.69
N LEU A 333 -7.39 -2.92 2.60
CA LEU A 333 -6.01 -2.93 2.12
C LEU A 333 -5.14 -3.86 2.96
N THR A 334 -5.19 -3.71 4.29
CA THR A 334 -4.41 -4.54 5.23
C THR A 334 -4.81 -6.02 5.15
N ASP A 335 -6.11 -6.31 5.14
CA ASP A 335 -6.63 -7.69 5.12
C ASP A 335 -6.21 -8.46 3.84
N ASN A 336 -5.88 -7.73 2.76
CA ASN A 336 -5.50 -8.29 1.46
C ASN A 336 -4.05 -8.02 1.06
N ALA A 337 -3.21 -7.55 1.96
CA ALA A 337 -1.81 -7.17 1.71
C ALA A 337 -1.64 -6.20 0.50
N LEU A 338 -2.56 -5.26 0.36
CA LEU A 338 -2.56 -4.26 -0.71
C LEU A 338 -1.90 -2.96 -0.24
N VAL A 339 -1.17 -2.31 -1.14
CA VAL A 339 -0.57 -0.98 -0.94
C VAL A 339 -1.31 0.04 -1.79
N LEU A 340 -1.57 1.23 -1.24
CA LEU A 340 -2.14 2.35 -1.95
C LEU A 340 -1.19 3.54 -1.91
N ASP A 341 -0.77 4.00 -3.08
CA ASP A 341 -0.01 5.24 -3.25
C ASP A 341 -0.95 6.32 -3.77
N LEU A 342 -0.93 7.49 -3.13
CA LEU A 342 -1.68 8.66 -3.59
C LEU A 342 -0.71 9.71 -4.12
N LEU A 343 -0.82 10.01 -5.41
CA LEU A 343 -0.09 11.09 -6.07
C LEU A 343 -1.06 12.27 -6.28
N ALA A 344 -0.84 13.31 -5.50
CA ALA A 344 -1.65 14.53 -5.54
C ALA A 344 -1.02 15.53 -6.53
N CYS A 345 -1.60 15.64 -7.71
CA CYS A 345 -1.17 16.53 -8.79
C CYS A 345 -2.01 17.81 -8.75
N SER A 346 -1.93 18.57 -7.67
CA SER A 346 -2.75 19.78 -7.48
C SER A 346 -2.05 20.79 -6.60
N LEU A 347 -2.25 22.07 -6.92
CA LEU A 347 -1.83 23.18 -6.07
C LEU A 347 -2.82 23.44 -4.92
N ASP A 348 -4.00 22.83 -4.95
CA ASP A 348 -5.03 22.95 -3.92
C ASP A 348 -5.13 21.67 -3.08
N GLN A 349 -5.91 21.72 -2.01
CA GLN A 349 -6.09 20.59 -1.11
C GLN A 349 -6.82 19.43 -1.80
N VAL A 350 -6.27 18.23 -1.70
CA VAL A 350 -6.86 17.01 -2.26
C VAL A 350 -7.67 16.17 -1.25
N GLY A 351 -7.74 16.62 0.02
CA GLY A 351 -8.39 15.86 1.09
C GLY A 351 -7.43 14.93 1.85
N ALA A 352 -6.15 15.29 1.88
CA ALA A 352 -5.14 14.47 2.56
C ALA A 352 -5.44 14.23 4.05
N ALA A 353 -6.07 15.18 4.75
CA ALA A 353 -6.41 15.03 6.16
C ALA A 353 -7.54 14.00 6.41
N GLU A 354 -8.44 13.80 5.47
CA GLU A 354 -9.47 12.78 5.51
C GLU A 354 -8.87 11.38 5.30
N LEU A 355 -7.86 11.29 4.44
CA LEU A 355 -7.16 10.06 4.09
C LEU A 355 -6.09 9.69 5.15
N SER A 356 -5.33 10.67 5.66
CA SER A 356 -4.05 10.44 6.37
C SER A 356 -4.17 9.71 7.69
N ASN A 357 -5.20 9.94 8.50
CA ASN A 357 -5.31 9.33 9.85
C ASN A 357 -5.36 7.81 9.84
N TRP A 358 -5.67 7.19 8.71
CA TRP A 358 -5.80 5.74 8.57
C TRP A 358 -4.76 5.15 7.63
N LEU A 359 -4.35 5.88 6.59
CA LEU A 359 -3.36 5.43 5.61
C LEU A 359 -1.95 5.37 6.21
N TYR A 360 -1.56 6.29 7.09
CA TYR A 360 -0.27 6.22 7.82
C TYR A 360 -0.11 4.98 8.73
N ARG A 361 -1.19 4.28 9.06
CA ARG A 361 -1.13 3.04 9.84
C ARG A 361 -0.87 1.78 9.00
N VAL A 362 -0.91 1.88 7.67
CA VAL A 362 -0.86 0.76 6.72
C VAL A 362 0.41 0.78 5.86
N ASN A 363 1.48 1.45 6.25
CA ASN A 363 2.74 1.59 5.51
C ASN A 363 2.60 2.28 4.13
N GLU A 364 1.84 3.34 4.04
CA GLU A 364 1.57 4.01 2.78
C GLU A 364 2.37 5.29 2.63
N PHE A 365 2.90 5.49 1.43
CA PHE A 365 3.56 6.71 1.04
C PHE A 365 2.56 7.62 0.32
N MET A 366 2.39 8.84 0.84
CA MET A 366 1.69 9.89 0.14
C MET A 366 2.73 10.83 -0.48
N TRP A 367 2.75 10.92 -1.79
CA TRP A 367 3.57 11.87 -2.53
C TRP A 367 2.73 13.06 -2.95
N ILE A 368 3.14 14.26 -2.54
CA ILE A 368 2.62 15.53 -3.06
C ILE A 368 3.66 16.01 -4.06
N ILE A 369 3.31 16.02 -5.33
CA ILE A 369 4.15 16.49 -6.44
C ILE A 369 3.63 17.85 -6.87
#